data_43aa5e3f3eee58249ef96d1e0e2ffa2a
#
_entry.id   43aa5e3f3eee58249ef96d1e0e2ffa2a
#
_cell.length_a   1.000
_cell.length_b   1.000
_cell.length_c   1.000
_cell.angle_alpha   90.00
_cell.angle_beta   90.00
_cell.angle_gamma   90.00
#
_symmetry.space_group_name_H-M   'P 1'
#
loop_
_entity.id
_entity.type
_entity.pdbx_description
1 polymer ?
#
loop_
_entity_poly.entity_id
_entity_poly.type
_entity_poly.pdbx_seq_one_letter_code
_entity_poly.pdbx_strand_id
1 'polypeptide(L)'
;MELKTIGLTKKFGSKTAVDNLNITLTNGVYGLLGANGAGKTTLMRLLCNIQNPTSGKILLNGKNIVGLGERYRNLLGYLPQHFGYYPDFSAFDFLLYVSALKGLDEKAARKKSKELLEAVDLSRESKHKIKTFSGGMKQRLGIAQAMLNDPHILILDEPTAGLDPKERVRFRNLISAFSKDRIVILSTHIVSDVEFIAEEIIMMKSGQIIHFGNPQEITSEIDGQVWECTVPTAYAEKYTAAYNTSNLRNTSENQTILRIIGDRPPMENAVRVQPTLEDLYLFYFKGGCEE
;
A
#
# COMPACT_ATOMS: atom_id res chain seq x y z
N MET A 1 18.81 -2.50 -7.84
CA MET A 1 19.03 -1.91 -6.49
C MET A 1 18.54 -2.91 -5.47
N GLU A 2 19.14 -2.97 -4.26
CA GLU A 2 18.69 -3.86 -3.19
C GLU A 2 18.51 -3.07 -1.89
N LEU A 3 17.31 -3.17 -1.29
CA LEU A 3 17.00 -2.63 0.03
C LEU A 3 16.71 -3.82 0.97
N LYS A 4 17.49 -3.96 2.05
CA LYS A 4 17.43 -5.13 2.94
C LYS A 4 17.26 -4.73 4.39
N THR A 5 16.40 -5.41 5.13
CA THR A 5 16.30 -5.30 6.59
C THR A 5 16.92 -6.54 7.24
N ILE A 6 17.59 -6.34 8.38
CA ILE A 6 18.20 -7.41 9.16
C ILE A 6 17.83 -7.21 10.63
N GLY A 7 17.02 -8.12 11.16
CA GLY A 7 16.55 -8.11 12.53
C GLY A 7 15.83 -6.82 12.93
N LEU A 8 15.18 -6.16 11.97
CA LEU A 8 14.62 -4.82 12.14
C LEU A 8 13.51 -4.83 13.18
N THR A 9 13.70 -4.11 14.27
CA THR A 9 12.75 -4.04 15.38
C THR A 9 12.51 -2.60 15.81
N LYS A 10 11.24 -2.25 16.06
CA LYS A 10 10.83 -0.96 16.63
C LYS A 10 9.87 -1.16 17.79
N LYS A 11 10.25 -0.64 18.96
CA LYS A 11 9.42 -0.62 20.15
C LYS A 11 9.07 0.81 20.56
N PHE A 12 7.86 0.99 21.07
CA PHE A 12 7.36 2.21 21.70
C PHE A 12 6.88 1.84 23.10
N GLY A 13 7.72 2.09 24.11
CA GLY A 13 7.47 1.59 25.46
C GLY A 13 7.36 0.06 25.45
N SER A 14 6.24 -0.48 25.92
CA SER A 14 5.95 -1.91 25.94
C SER A 14 5.46 -2.47 24.59
N LYS A 15 4.99 -1.60 23.68
CA LYS A 15 4.44 -2.04 22.37
C LYS A 15 5.53 -2.26 21.35
N THR A 16 5.65 -3.47 20.80
CA THR A 16 6.49 -3.78 19.65
C THR A 16 5.68 -3.54 18.38
N ALA A 17 6.03 -2.52 17.60
CA ALA A 17 5.33 -2.14 16.38
C ALA A 17 5.92 -2.78 15.12
N VAL A 18 7.21 -3.13 15.16
CA VAL A 18 7.92 -3.91 14.13
C VAL A 18 8.82 -4.87 14.88
N ASP A 19 8.75 -6.16 14.56
CA ASP A 19 9.39 -7.22 15.32
C ASP A 19 10.25 -8.12 14.42
N ASN A 20 11.56 -7.99 14.57
CA ASN A 20 12.59 -8.85 13.95
C ASN A 20 12.42 -9.05 12.42
N LEU A 21 12.08 -8.00 11.67
CA LEU A 21 11.84 -8.12 10.24
C LEU A 21 13.11 -8.32 9.43
N ASN A 22 13.08 -9.33 8.56
CA ASN A 22 14.16 -9.71 7.65
C ASN A 22 13.57 -9.84 6.23
N ILE A 23 13.69 -8.80 5.40
CA ILE A 23 13.24 -8.80 4.00
C ILE A 23 14.33 -8.24 3.10
N THR A 24 14.29 -8.67 1.86
CA THR A 24 15.14 -8.13 0.77
C THR A 24 14.22 -7.71 -0.36
N LEU A 25 14.27 -6.43 -0.73
CA LEU A 25 13.48 -5.83 -1.79
C LEU A 25 14.42 -5.42 -2.93
N THR A 26 14.04 -5.76 -4.15
CA THR A 26 14.72 -5.35 -5.39
C THR A 26 13.79 -4.44 -6.19
N ASN A 27 14.17 -4.05 -7.42
CA ASN A 27 13.29 -3.30 -8.27
C ASN A 27 11.99 -4.09 -8.50
N GLY A 28 10.84 -3.43 -8.32
CA GLY A 28 9.52 -4.04 -8.41
C GLY A 28 8.50 -3.29 -7.54
N VAL A 29 7.26 -3.68 -7.62
CA VAL A 29 6.14 -3.09 -6.86
C VAL A 29 5.70 -4.04 -5.74
N TYR A 30 5.77 -3.57 -4.51
CA TYR A 30 5.45 -4.30 -3.29
C TYR A 30 4.19 -3.75 -2.65
N GLY A 31 3.17 -4.59 -2.50
CA GLY A 31 1.95 -4.29 -1.77
C GLY A 31 2.11 -4.63 -0.29
N LEU A 32 2.08 -3.65 0.61
CA LEU A 32 2.17 -3.85 2.06
C LEU A 32 0.76 -3.91 2.65
N LEU A 33 0.25 -5.12 2.86
CA LEU A 33 -1.08 -5.40 3.41
C LEU A 33 -1.04 -5.66 4.93
N GLY A 34 -2.12 -5.32 5.62
CA GLY A 34 -2.32 -5.62 7.03
C GLY A 34 -3.40 -4.75 7.65
N ALA A 35 -3.97 -5.19 8.77
CA ALA A 35 -4.96 -4.42 9.52
C ALA A 35 -4.38 -3.11 10.09
N ASN A 36 -5.25 -2.23 10.56
CA ASN A 36 -4.82 -1.04 11.29
C ASN A 36 -4.05 -1.45 12.55
N GLY A 37 -2.91 -0.81 12.78
CA GLY A 37 -2.03 -1.17 13.88
C GLY A 37 -1.06 -2.34 13.62
N ALA A 38 -1.09 -2.97 12.45
CA ALA A 38 -0.15 -4.07 12.10
C ALA A 38 1.33 -3.66 12.04
N GLY A 39 1.64 -2.34 11.99
CA GLY A 39 3.01 -1.84 11.96
C GLY A 39 3.44 -1.25 10.61
N LYS A 40 2.56 -1.23 9.59
CA LYS A 40 2.87 -0.75 8.23
C LYS A 40 3.50 0.64 8.18
N THR A 41 2.84 1.65 8.72
CA THR A 41 3.35 3.04 8.75
C THR A 41 4.67 3.13 9.53
N THR A 42 4.84 2.34 10.59
CA THR A 42 6.10 2.30 11.34
C THR A 42 7.22 1.72 10.48
N LEU A 43 6.99 0.61 9.79
CA LEU A 43 7.95 0.05 8.85
C LEU A 43 8.34 1.06 7.77
N MET A 44 7.36 1.71 7.14
CA MET A 44 7.63 2.72 6.12
C MET A 44 8.46 3.90 6.65
N ARG A 45 8.17 4.41 7.86
CA ARG A 45 8.96 5.47 8.49
C ARG A 45 10.39 5.05 8.82
N LEU A 46 10.61 3.79 9.18
CA LEU A 46 11.95 3.21 9.34
C LEU A 46 12.68 3.15 8.00
N LEU A 47 12.02 2.64 6.95
CA LEU A 47 12.58 2.58 5.59
C LEU A 47 12.88 3.98 5.03
N CYS A 48 12.07 5.00 5.37
CA CYS A 48 12.34 6.39 5.00
C CYS A 48 13.44 7.06 5.84
N ASN A 49 14.02 6.37 6.83
CA ASN A 49 14.98 6.93 7.79
C ASN A 49 14.42 8.18 8.53
N ILE A 50 13.10 8.21 8.74
CA ILE A 50 12.40 9.22 9.56
C ILE A 50 12.44 8.81 11.03
N GLN A 51 12.45 7.51 11.30
CA GLN A 51 12.57 6.92 12.63
C GLN A 51 13.78 6.00 12.70
N ASN A 52 14.44 5.98 13.85
CA ASN A 52 15.51 5.02 14.12
C ASN A 52 14.90 3.70 14.64
N PRO A 53 15.41 2.54 14.22
CA PRO A 53 15.04 1.26 14.81
C PRO A 53 15.50 1.17 16.27
N THR A 54 14.83 0.34 17.06
CA THR A 54 15.28 -0.02 18.43
C THR A 54 16.44 -1.00 18.36
N SER A 55 16.39 -1.94 17.38
CA SER A 55 17.49 -2.87 17.06
C SER A 55 17.40 -3.27 15.58
N GLY A 56 18.44 -3.96 15.11
CA GLY A 56 18.57 -4.33 13.70
C GLY A 56 19.06 -3.16 12.84
N LYS A 57 19.02 -3.35 11.52
CA LYS A 57 19.53 -2.37 10.55
C LYS A 57 18.82 -2.48 9.20
N ILE A 58 18.89 -1.40 8.44
CA ILE A 58 18.42 -1.33 7.05
C ILE A 58 19.64 -1.04 6.17
N LEU A 59 19.79 -1.83 5.13
CA LEU A 59 20.90 -1.74 4.20
C LEU A 59 20.41 -1.38 2.80
N LEU A 60 21.09 -0.45 2.13
CA LEU A 60 20.97 -0.19 0.71
C LEU A 60 22.25 -0.67 0.02
N ASN A 61 22.13 -1.66 -0.87
CA ASN A 61 23.26 -2.28 -1.55
C ASN A 61 24.40 -2.63 -0.56
N GLY A 62 24.05 -3.27 0.58
CA GLY A 62 24.96 -3.67 1.64
C GLY A 62 25.42 -2.58 2.62
N LYS A 63 25.09 -1.29 2.38
CA LYS A 63 25.50 -0.15 3.23
C LYS A 63 24.33 0.30 4.13
N ASN A 64 24.62 0.54 5.42
CA ASN A 64 23.61 1.02 6.37
C ASN A 64 23.08 2.40 5.96
N ILE A 65 21.75 2.54 5.84
CA ILE A 65 21.08 3.78 5.39
C ILE A 65 21.34 4.96 6.33
N VAL A 66 21.53 4.71 7.64
CA VAL A 66 21.86 5.76 8.61
C VAL A 66 23.19 6.41 8.27
N GLY A 67 24.20 5.61 7.92
CA GLY A 67 25.52 6.11 7.51
C GLY A 67 25.53 6.79 6.13
N LEU A 68 24.56 6.48 5.27
CA LEU A 68 24.41 7.13 3.97
C LEU A 68 23.79 8.54 4.10
N GLY A 69 22.98 8.78 5.13
CA GLY A 69 22.41 10.09 5.45
C GLY A 69 21.66 10.74 4.28
N GLU A 70 22.15 11.90 3.83
CA GLU A 70 21.55 12.66 2.73
C GLU A 70 21.56 11.88 1.39
N ARG A 71 22.62 11.11 1.12
CA ARG A 71 22.72 10.30 -0.10
C ARG A 71 21.56 9.31 -0.20
N TYR A 72 21.14 8.72 0.92
CA TYR A 72 19.99 7.84 0.96
C TYR A 72 18.68 8.62 0.74
N ARG A 73 18.51 9.75 1.44
CA ARG A 73 17.29 10.58 1.31
C ARG A 73 17.07 11.10 -0.11
N ASN A 74 18.15 11.38 -0.85
CA ASN A 74 18.07 11.81 -2.25
C ASN A 74 17.55 10.73 -3.20
N LEU A 75 17.63 9.45 -2.79
CA LEU A 75 17.08 8.32 -3.54
C LEU A 75 15.62 8.01 -3.17
N LEU A 76 15.05 8.71 -2.17
CA LEU A 76 13.72 8.46 -1.66
C LEU A 76 12.68 9.44 -2.20
N GLY A 77 11.54 8.88 -2.63
CA GLY A 77 10.26 9.57 -2.70
C GLY A 77 9.33 9.04 -1.62
N TYR A 78 8.72 9.90 -0.84
CA TYR A 78 7.79 9.51 0.21
C TYR A 78 6.50 10.30 0.14
N LEU A 79 5.38 9.59 0.12
CA LEU A 79 4.04 10.13 0.28
C LEU A 79 3.46 9.59 1.59
N PRO A 80 3.39 10.37 2.67
CA PRO A 80 2.74 9.97 3.91
C PRO A 80 1.22 9.92 3.76
N GLN A 81 0.53 9.16 4.61
CA GLN A 81 -0.94 9.06 4.65
C GLN A 81 -1.62 10.44 4.73
N HIS A 82 -1.06 11.35 5.51
CA HIS A 82 -1.46 12.76 5.57
C HIS A 82 -0.31 13.62 5.07
N PHE A 83 -0.38 13.95 3.80
CA PHE A 83 0.65 14.79 3.21
C PHE A 83 0.35 16.27 3.48
N GLY A 84 1.36 16.96 4.04
CA GLY A 84 1.25 18.37 4.36
C GLY A 84 1.41 19.25 3.12
N TYR A 85 0.56 20.24 2.95
CA TYR A 85 0.64 21.24 1.90
C TYR A 85 0.23 22.63 2.42
N TYR A 86 0.60 23.68 1.69
CA TYR A 86 0.16 25.03 1.97
C TYR A 86 -1.11 25.35 1.17
N PRO A 87 -2.27 25.53 1.83
CA PRO A 87 -3.56 25.65 1.15
C PRO A 87 -3.64 26.78 0.12
N ASP A 88 -2.91 27.88 0.35
CA ASP A 88 -2.91 29.08 -0.51
C ASP A 88 -1.83 29.06 -1.59
N PHE A 89 -0.94 28.07 -1.61
CA PHE A 89 -0.01 27.88 -2.72
C PHE A 89 -0.75 27.33 -3.94
N SER A 90 -0.29 27.71 -5.13
CA SER A 90 -0.66 26.96 -6.32
C SER A 90 0.08 25.60 -6.34
N ALA A 91 -0.42 24.64 -7.12
CA ALA A 91 0.26 23.35 -7.25
C ALA A 91 1.70 23.53 -7.78
N PHE A 92 1.89 24.44 -8.73
CA PHE A 92 3.21 24.71 -9.28
C PHE A 92 4.15 25.35 -8.24
N ASP A 93 3.69 26.36 -7.49
CA ASP A 93 4.50 27.02 -6.46
C ASP A 93 4.85 26.04 -5.33
N PHE A 94 3.94 25.15 -4.97
CA PHE A 94 4.19 24.11 -3.99
C PHE A 94 5.32 23.17 -4.45
N LEU A 95 5.29 22.70 -5.70
CA LEU A 95 6.37 21.84 -6.23
C LEU A 95 7.70 22.60 -6.31
N LEU A 96 7.70 23.88 -6.66
CA LEU A 96 8.93 24.70 -6.63
C LEU A 96 9.48 24.84 -5.21
N TYR A 97 8.62 25.11 -4.24
CA TYR A 97 9.00 25.18 -2.82
C TYR A 97 9.65 23.89 -2.34
N VAL A 98 9.00 22.72 -2.60
CA VAL A 98 9.57 21.44 -2.21
C VAL A 98 10.86 21.12 -2.97
N SER A 99 10.96 21.52 -4.25
CA SER A 99 12.19 21.38 -5.04
C SER A 99 13.36 22.14 -4.43
N ALA A 100 13.12 23.36 -3.95
CA ALA A 100 14.14 24.16 -3.25
C ALA A 100 14.59 23.48 -1.95
N LEU A 101 13.65 22.92 -1.16
CA LEU A 101 14.00 22.15 0.05
C LEU A 101 14.82 20.89 -0.26
N LYS A 102 14.64 20.33 -1.45
CA LYS A 102 15.40 19.16 -1.93
C LYS A 102 16.72 19.53 -2.61
N GLY A 103 17.04 20.82 -2.70
CA GLY A 103 18.31 21.30 -3.28
C GLY A 103 18.36 21.28 -4.81
N LEU A 104 17.23 21.23 -5.51
CA LEU A 104 17.19 21.36 -6.97
C LEU A 104 17.47 22.82 -7.36
N ASP A 105 18.26 23.04 -8.43
CA ASP A 105 18.41 24.37 -9.00
C ASP A 105 17.08 24.85 -9.62
N GLU A 106 16.88 26.18 -9.69
CA GLU A 106 15.60 26.78 -10.08
C GLU A 106 15.16 26.35 -11.49
N LYS A 107 16.09 26.29 -12.45
CA LYS A 107 15.76 25.91 -13.83
C LYS A 107 15.33 24.46 -13.94
N ALA A 108 16.05 23.54 -13.27
CA ALA A 108 15.69 22.13 -13.20
C ALA A 108 14.37 21.94 -12.45
N ALA A 109 14.17 22.63 -11.32
CA ALA A 109 12.94 22.59 -10.55
C ALA A 109 11.71 23.01 -11.37
N ARG A 110 11.80 24.13 -12.12
CA ARG A 110 10.72 24.60 -13.00
C ARG A 110 10.39 23.60 -14.11
N LYS A 111 11.40 23.02 -14.74
CA LYS A 111 11.23 22.00 -15.78
C LYS A 111 10.58 20.75 -15.20
N LYS A 112 11.16 20.18 -14.14
CA LYS A 112 10.67 18.95 -13.50
C LYS A 112 9.26 19.10 -12.95
N SER A 113 8.94 20.26 -12.33
CA SER A 113 7.59 20.52 -11.82
C SER A 113 6.53 20.53 -12.92
N LYS A 114 6.84 21.09 -14.10
CA LYS A 114 5.91 21.06 -15.25
C LYS A 114 5.71 19.64 -15.78
N GLU A 115 6.79 18.89 -15.97
CA GLU A 115 6.75 17.49 -16.40
C GLU A 115 5.93 16.62 -15.44
N LEU A 116 6.13 16.79 -14.13
CA LEU A 116 5.39 16.04 -13.12
C LEU A 116 3.91 16.42 -13.05
N LEU A 117 3.57 17.72 -13.16
CA LEU A 117 2.17 18.15 -13.21
C LEU A 117 1.46 17.61 -14.45
N GLU A 118 2.17 17.49 -15.57
CA GLU A 118 1.65 16.83 -16.77
C GLU A 118 1.46 15.33 -16.53
N ALA A 119 2.46 14.64 -16.00
CA ALA A 119 2.42 13.21 -15.73
C ALA A 119 1.28 12.82 -14.78
N VAL A 120 0.95 13.69 -13.80
CA VAL A 120 -0.16 13.44 -12.85
C VAL A 120 -1.49 14.06 -13.28
N ASP A 121 -1.61 14.55 -14.53
CA ASP A 121 -2.83 15.18 -15.07
C ASP A 121 -3.33 16.36 -14.22
N LEU A 122 -2.42 17.28 -13.89
CA LEU A 122 -2.69 18.52 -13.15
C LEU A 122 -2.16 19.77 -13.86
N SER A 123 -1.83 19.69 -15.15
CA SER A 123 -1.27 20.83 -15.92
C SER A 123 -2.23 22.02 -15.96
N ARG A 124 -3.54 21.75 -16.16
CA ARG A 124 -4.58 22.79 -16.25
C ARG A 124 -4.78 23.50 -14.91
N GLU A 125 -4.64 22.75 -13.81
CA GLU A 125 -4.83 23.21 -12.44
C GLU A 125 -3.53 23.73 -11.79
N SER A 126 -2.43 23.73 -12.54
CA SER A 126 -1.09 24.07 -12.01
C SER A 126 -1.02 25.41 -11.28
N LYS A 127 -1.81 26.41 -11.71
CA LYS A 127 -1.91 27.75 -11.10
C LYS A 127 -3.04 27.89 -10.07
N HIS A 128 -3.90 26.87 -9.90
CA HIS A 128 -4.98 26.90 -8.92
C HIS A 128 -4.45 26.62 -7.52
N LYS A 129 -5.08 27.23 -6.51
CA LYS A 129 -4.73 27.05 -5.11
C LYS A 129 -5.09 25.62 -4.65
N ILE A 130 -4.19 24.97 -3.91
CA ILE A 130 -4.36 23.59 -3.46
C ILE A 130 -5.61 23.41 -2.58
N LYS A 131 -6.06 24.44 -1.86
CA LYS A 131 -7.32 24.40 -1.10
C LYS A 131 -8.56 24.08 -1.95
N THR A 132 -8.51 24.37 -3.25
CA THR A 132 -9.62 24.09 -4.19
C THR A 132 -9.56 22.68 -4.79
N PHE A 133 -8.51 21.89 -4.50
CA PHE A 133 -8.31 20.57 -5.06
C PHE A 133 -9.21 19.53 -4.40
N SER A 134 -9.72 18.59 -5.20
CA SER A 134 -10.35 17.37 -4.70
C SER A 134 -9.34 16.48 -3.96
N GLY A 135 -9.82 15.48 -3.24
CA GLY A 135 -8.94 14.49 -2.58
C GLY A 135 -7.99 13.81 -3.58
N GLY A 136 -8.50 13.37 -4.72
CA GLY A 136 -7.70 12.74 -5.78
C GLY A 136 -6.67 13.69 -6.41
N MET A 137 -7.02 14.97 -6.60
CA MET A 137 -6.06 15.97 -7.08
C MET A 137 -4.92 16.20 -6.07
N LYS A 138 -5.24 16.29 -4.77
CA LYS A 138 -4.24 16.41 -3.71
C LYS A 138 -3.32 15.19 -3.67
N GLN A 139 -3.87 14.01 -3.81
CA GLN A 139 -3.10 12.78 -3.82
C GLN A 139 -2.14 12.72 -5.01
N ARG A 140 -2.61 13.06 -6.21
CA ARG A 140 -1.77 13.15 -7.41
C ARG A 140 -0.66 14.21 -7.27
N LEU A 141 -0.95 15.35 -6.65
CA LEU A 141 0.07 16.36 -6.33
C LEU A 141 1.11 15.82 -5.33
N GLY A 142 0.67 15.03 -4.34
CA GLY A 142 1.56 14.37 -3.38
C GLY A 142 2.50 13.36 -4.05
N ILE A 143 2.01 12.62 -5.07
CA ILE A 143 2.88 11.75 -5.88
C ILE A 143 3.89 12.59 -6.68
N ALA A 144 3.45 13.66 -7.33
CA ALA A 144 4.35 14.55 -8.06
C ALA A 144 5.46 15.10 -7.14
N GLN A 145 5.11 15.50 -5.92
CA GLN A 145 6.09 15.94 -4.90
C GLN A 145 7.08 14.83 -4.52
N ALA A 146 6.61 13.59 -4.38
CA ALA A 146 7.47 12.46 -4.06
C ALA A 146 8.48 12.16 -5.19
N MET A 147 8.10 12.44 -6.45
CA MET A 147 8.89 12.17 -7.66
C MET A 147 9.88 13.28 -8.07
N LEU A 148 9.97 14.39 -7.32
CA LEU A 148 10.79 15.55 -7.70
C LEU A 148 12.28 15.24 -7.93
N ASN A 149 12.88 14.37 -7.11
CA ASN A 149 14.29 13.98 -7.21
C ASN A 149 14.53 12.77 -8.11
N ASP A 150 13.53 12.34 -8.85
CA ASP A 150 13.60 11.09 -9.61
C ASP A 150 14.05 9.89 -8.74
N PRO A 151 13.31 9.58 -7.68
CA PRO A 151 13.74 8.64 -6.66
C PRO A 151 13.85 7.22 -7.22
N HIS A 152 14.80 6.46 -6.68
CA HIS A 152 14.92 5.02 -6.94
C HIS A 152 14.08 4.16 -5.99
N ILE A 153 13.66 4.73 -4.87
CA ILE A 153 12.80 4.08 -3.87
C ILE A 153 11.59 4.99 -3.64
N LEU A 154 10.39 4.50 -3.93
CA LEU A 154 9.14 5.22 -3.75
C LEU A 154 8.29 4.54 -2.69
N ILE A 155 7.99 5.25 -1.62
CA ILE A 155 7.19 4.74 -0.49
C ILE A 155 5.90 5.55 -0.40
N LEU A 156 4.76 4.86 -0.43
CA LEU A 156 3.43 5.47 -0.48
C LEU A 156 2.55 4.87 0.64
N ASP A 157 2.21 5.69 1.63
CA ASP A 157 1.44 5.25 2.80
C ASP A 157 -0.05 5.56 2.61
N GLU A 158 -0.89 4.52 2.44
CA GLU A 158 -2.33 4.57 2.18
C GLU A 158 -2.72 5.53 1.03
N PRO A 159 -2.07 5.44 -0.14
CA PRO A 159 -2.19 6.46 -1.18
C PRO A 159 -3.56 6.49 -1.89
N THR A 160 -4.39 5.46 -1.72
CA THR A 160 -5.72 5.32 -2.35
C THR A 160 -6.87 5.57 -1.38
N ALA A 161 -6.56 5.84 -0.11
CA ALA A 161 -7.57 6.09 0.91
C ALA A 161 -8.46 7.30 0.54
N GLY A 162 -9.79 7.09 0.56
CA GLY A 162 -10.76 8.14 0.24
C GLY A 162 -10.87 8.53 -1.24
N LEU A 163 -10.21 7.80 -2.15
CA LEU A 163 -10.38 8.00 -3.59
C LEU A 163 -11.61 7.26 -4.12
N ASP A 164 -12.31 7.88 -5.07
CA ASP A 164 -13.36 7.21 -5.84
C ASP A 164 -12.77 6.16 -6.79
N PRO A 165 -13.59 5.23 -7.34
CA PRO A 165 -13.09 4.15 -8.20
C PRO A 165 -12.33 4.65 -9.44
N LYS A 166 -12.73 5.77 -10.03
CA LYS A 166 -12.07 6.35 -11.21
C LYS A 166 -10.67 6.88 -10.88
N GLU A 167 -10.54 7.58 -9.75
CA GLU A 167 -9.26 8.07 -9.27
C GLU A 167 -8.33 6.92 -8.85
N ARG A 168 -8.86 5.81 -8.30
CA ARG A 168 -8.05 4.61 -8.00
C ARG A 168 -7.45 3.99 -9.27
N VAL A 169 -8.23 3.89 -10.35
CA VAL A 169 -7.71 3.40 -11.64
C VAL A 169 -6.61 4.31 -12.16
N ARG A 170 -6.82 5.63 -12.11
CA ARG A 170 -5.78 6.61 -12.50
C ARG A 170 -4.53 6.47 -11.67
N PHE A 171 -4.68 6.33 -10.36
CA PHE A 171 -3.57 6.12 -9.43
C PHE A 171 -2.77 4.86 -9.80
N ARG A 172 -3.45 3.72 -10.02
CA ARG A 172 -2.79 2.47 -10.41
C ARG A 172 -1.96 2.63 -11.68
N ASN A 173 -2.53 3.25 -12.71
CA ASN A 173 -1.82 3.51 -13.96
C ASN A 173 -0.59 4.41 -13.75
N LEU A 174 -0.71 5.42 -12.89
CA LEU A 174 0.37 6.33 -12.55
C LEU A 174 1.51 5.60 -11.83
N ILE A 175 1.20 4.74 -10.85
CA ILE A 175 2.21 3.95 -10.16
C ILE A 175 2.90 2.97 -11.11
N SER A 176 2.15 2.28 -11.96
CA SER A 176 2.73 1.41 -12.99
C SER A 176 3.70 2.17 -13.91
N ALA A 177 3.34 3.40 -14.32
CA ALA A 177 4.23 4.23 -15.14
C ALA A 177 5.52 4.66 -14.39
N PHE A 178 5.42 4.90 -13.07
CA PHE A 178 6.55 5.33 -12.24
C PHE A 178 7.36 4.19 -11.63
N SER A 179 6.91 2.93 -11.71
CA SER A 179 7.59 1.80 -11.06
C SER A 179 8.83 1.31 -11.78
N LYS A 180 8.98 1.64 -13.07
CA LYS A 180 10.10 1.16 -13.89
C LYS A 180 11.45 1.45 -13.23
N ASP A 181 12.27 0.42 -13.06
CA ASP A 181 13.62 0.47 -12.48
C ASP A 181 13.66 1.00 -11.03
N ARG A 182 12.55 0.95 -10.28
CA ARG A 182 12.43 1.42 -8.89
C ARG A 182 11.97 0.34 -7.95
N ILE A 183 12.27 0.52 -6.66
CA ILE A 183 11.60 -0.18 -5.57
C ILE A 183 10.39 0.68 -5.18
N VAL A 184 9.18 0.18 -5.39
CA VAL A 184 7.94 0.86 -5.01
C VAL A 184 7.27 0.07 -3.89
N ILE A 185 7.02 0.70 -2.75
CA ILE A 185 6.30 0.09 -1.62
C ILE A 185 5.04 0.92 -1.39
N LEU A 186 3.89 0.28 -1.49
CA LEU A 186 2.62 0.96 -1.20
C LEU A 186 1.87 0.21 -0.11
N SER A 187 1.48 0.91 0.97
CA SER A 187 0.61 0.34 1.99
C SER A 187 -0.86 0.56 1.62
N THR A 188 -1.68 -0.42 1.95
CA THR A 188 -3.13 -0.28 1.91
C THR A 188 -3.79 -1.34 2.78
N HIS A 189 -5.04 -1.08 3.19
CA HIS A 189 -5.95 -2.08 3.75
C HIS A 189 -6.97 -2.56 2.71
N ILE A 190 -6.90 -2.05 1.46
CA ILE A 190 -7.79 -2.39 0.35
C ILE A 190 -7.06 -3.36 -0.57
N VAL A 191 -7.39 -4.63 -0.47
CA VAL A 191 -6.72 -5.72 -1.19
C VAL A 191 -6.72 -5.49 -2.69
N SER A 192 -7.85 -5.09 -3.28
CA SER A 192 -7.99 -4.84 -4.71
C SER A 192 -7.08 -3.74 -5.26
N ASP A 193 -6.57 -2.84 -4.41
CA ASP A 193 -5.66 -1.79 -4.88
C ASP A 193 -4.26 -2.32 -5.18
N VAL A 194 -3.80 -3.34 -4.46
CA VAL A 194 -2.48 -3.95 -4.64
C VAL A 194 -2.51 -5.15 -5.58
N GLU A 195 -3.60 -5.90 -5.62
CA GLU A 195 -3.75 -7.10 -6.45
C GLU A 195 -3.46 -6.85 -7.94
N PHE A 196 -3.76 -5.63 -8.44
CA PHE A 196 -3.56 -5.26 -9.84
C PHE A 196 -2.19 -4.66 -10.16
N ILE A 197 -1.44 -4.18 -9.18
CA ILE A 197 -0.18 -3.44 -9.43
C ILE A 197 1.03 -4.03 -8.72
N ALA A 198 0.84 -4.77 -7.63
CA ALA A 198 1.94 -5.35 -6.89
C ALA A 198 2.41 -6.65 -7.54
N GLU A 199 3.73 -6.75 -7.74
CA GLU A 199 4.39 -7.97 -8.17
C GLU A 199 4.55 -8.94 -7.00
N GLU A 200 4.78 -8.38 -5.79
CA GLU A 200 4.90 -9.13 -4.55
C GLU A 200 4.10 -8.47 -3.43
N ILE A 201 3.57 -9.27 -2.54
CA ILE A 201 2.79 -8.87 -1.37
C ILE A 201 3.60 -9.11 -0.12
N ILE A 202 3.63 -8.12 0.76
CA ILE A 202 4.15 -8.20 2.13
C ILE A 202 2.94 -8.13 3.05
N MET A 203 2.55 -9.23 3.68
CA MET A 203 1.43 -9.24 4.61
C MET A 203 1.94 -9.14 6.05
N MET A 204 1.51 -8.08 6.77
CA MET A 204 1.93 -7.81 8.15
C MET A 204 0.81 -8.01 9.15
N LYS A 205 1.10 -8.71 10.25
CA LYS A 205 0.23 -8.88 11.43
C LYS A 205 1.04 -8.67 12.71
N SER A 206 0.57 -7.81 13.62
CA SER A 206 1.20 -7.59 14.94
C SER A 206 2.70 -7.31 14.90
N GLY A 207 3.15 -6.52 13.92
CA GLY A 207 4.57 -6.15 13.74
C GLY A 207 5.44 -7.16 13.01
N GLN A 208 4.90 -8.32 12.63
CA GLN A 208 5.61 -9.39 11.94
C GLN A 208 5.12 -9.53 10.50
N ILE A 209 5.98 -10.02 9.61
CA ILE A 209 5.60 -10.44 8.27
C ILE A 209 5.13 -11.89 8.36
N ILE A 210 3.86 -12.13 7.98
CA ILE A 210 3.26 -13.47 7.94
C ILE A 210 3.36 -14.10 6.55
N HIS A 211 3.36 -13.27 5.48
CA HIS A 211 3.56 -13.72 4.10
C HIS A 211 4.41 -12.72 3.33
N PHE A 212 5.21 -13.25 2.42
CA PHE A 212 5.99 -12.48 1.46
C PHE A 212 6.16 -13.31 0.18
N GLY A 213 5.67 -12.81 -0.95
CA GLY A 213 5.75 -13.47 -2.24
C GLY A 213 4.73 -12.92 -3.23
N ASN A 214 4.68 -13.53 -4.41
CA ASN A 214 3.69 -13.13 -5.41
C ASN A 214 2.27 -13.54 -4.98
N PRO A 215 1.22 -12.84 -5.45
CA PRO A 215 -0.16 -13.09 -5.04
C PRO A 215 -0.60 -14.56 -5.21
N GLN A 216 -0.20 -15.23 -6.30
CA GLN A 216 -0.58 -16.61 -6.58
C GLN A 216 0.07 -17.59 -5.60
N GLU A 217 1.36 -17.38 -5.29
CA GLU A 217 2.08 -18.23 -4.33
C GLU A 217 1.47 -18.15 -2.94
N ILE A 218 1.25 -16.91 -2.43
CA ILE A 218 0.73 -16.75 -1.07
C ILE A 218 -0.73 -17.20 -0.93
N THR A 219 -1.56 -17.04 -1.96
CA THR A 219 -2.95 -17.50 -1.93
C THR A 219 -3.07 -19.03 -1.99
N SER A 220 -2.08 -19.73 -2.56
CA SER A 220 -2.07 -21.20 -2.61
C SER A 220 -2.08 -21.87 -1.23
N GLU A 221 -1.70 -21.15 -0.15
CA GLU A 221 -1.75 -21.66 1.22
C GLU A 221 -3.15 -22.06 1.68
N ILE A 222 -4.17 -21.35 1.21
CA ILE A 222 -5.58 -21.68 1.50
C ILE A 222 -6.27 -22.39 0.33
N ASP A 223 -5.48 -23.00 -0.57
CA ASP A 223 -6.05 -23.79 -1.67
C ASP A 223 -6.87 -24.96 -1.12
N GLY A 224 -8.08 -25.10 -1.66
CA GLY A 224 -9.02 -26.10 -1.20
C GLY A 224 -9.80 -25.73 0.05
N GLN A 225 -9.61 -24.56 0.62
CA GLN A 225 -10.35 -24.07 1.79
C GLN A 225 -11.37 -22.98 1.44
N VAL A 226 -11.57 -22.66 0.16
CA VAL A 226 -12.53 -21.64 -0.27
C VAL A 226 -13.68 -22.28 -1.04
N TRP A 227 -14.90 -21.97 -0.61
CA TRP A 227 -16.14 -22.59 -1.08
C TRP A 227 -17.14 -21.51 -1.52
N GLU A 228 -17.87 -21.76 -2.58
CA GLU A 228 -19.08 -21.01 -2.93
C GLU A 228 -20.32 -21.85 -2.67
N CYS A 229 -21.29 -21.26 -1.96
CA CYS A 229 -22.55 -21.91 -1.59
C CYS A 229 -23.71 -21.00 -1.97
N THR A 230 -24.71 -21.56 -2.66
CA THR A 230 -25.92 -20.84 -3.00
C THR A 230 -27.00 -21.15 -1.96
N VAL A 231 -27.55 -20.08 -1.36
CA VAL A 231 -28.60 -20.18 -0.33
C VAL A 231 -29.75 -19.23 -0.64
N PRO A 232 -31.00 -19.52 -0.20
CA PRO A 232 -32.07 -18.54 -0.29
C PRO A 232 -31.71 -17.25 0.47
N THR A 233 -31.95 -16.08 -0.13
CA THR A 233 -31.56 -14.77 0.43
C THR A 233 -32.10 -14.56 1.85
N ALA A 234 -33.28 -15.10 2.16
CA ALA A 234 -33.86 -15.02 3.51
C ALA A 234 -33.02 -15.68 4.61
N TYR A 235 -32.12 -16.58 4.26
CA TYR A 235 -31.25 -17.27 5.22
C TYR A 235 -29.79 -16.82 5.15
N ALA A 236 -29.44 -15.89 4.23
CA ALA A 236 -28.05 -15.47 4.02
C ALA A 236 -27.40 -14.92 5.31
N GLU A 237 -28.09 -14.07 6.06
CA GLU A 237 -27.59 -13.51 7.33
C GLU A 237 -27.26 -14.60 8.35
N LYS A 238 -28.12 -15.64 8.48
CA LYS A 238 -27.87 -16.75 9.39
C LYS A 238 -26.60 -17.49 9.04
N TYR A 239 -26.36 -17.74 7.75
CA TYR A 239 -25.16 -18.45 7.30
C TYR A 239 -23.90 -17.56 7.39
N THR A 240 -24.03 -16.26 7.09
CA THR A 240 -22.91 -15.31 7.24
C THR A 240 -22.45 -15.18 8.70
N ALA A 241 -23.40 -15.28 9.66
CA ALA A 241 -23.06 -15.31 11.08
C ALA A 241 -22.44 -16.64 11.56
N ALA A 242 -22.79 -17.75 10.91
CA ALA A 242 -22.34 -19.10 11.30
C ALA A 242 -20.99 -19.50 10.69
N TYR A 243 -20.62 -18.92 9.54
CA TYR A 243 -19.43 -19.30 8.79
C TYR A 243 -18.50 -18.10 8.55
N ASN A 244 -17.21 -18.37 8.32
CA ASN A 244 -16.25 -17.35 7.92
C ASN A 244 -16.50 -16.97 6.44
N THR A 245 -17.44 -16.05 6.22
CA THR A 245 -17.84 -15.58 4.88
C THR A 245 -16.93 -14.45 4.44
N SER A 246 -16.21 -14.61 3.34
CA SER A 246 -15.36 -13.55 2.76
C SER A 246 -16.14 -12.60 1.86
N ASN A 247 -17.14 -13.12 1.12
CA ASN A 247 -17.95 -12.33 0.22
C ASN A 247 -19.38 -12.88 0.12
N LEU A 248 -20.32 -12.02 -0.29
CA LEU A 248 -21.68 -12.42 -0.63
C LEU A 248 -22.17 -11.67 -1.87
N ARG A 249 -22.92 -12.36 -2.72
CA ARG A 249 -23.49 -11.81 -3.94
C ARG A 249 -24.92 -12.27 -4.14
N ASN A 250 -25.87 -11.36 -4.21
CA ASN A 250 -27.25 -11.67 -4.53
C ASN A 250 -27.42 -11.99 -6.02
N THR A 251 -28.22 -12.99 -6.34
CA THR A 251 -28.62 -13.34 -7.70
C THR A 251 -30.03 -12.80 -8.00
N SER A 252 -30.42 -12.84 -9.27
CA SER A 252 -31.76 -12.40 -9.72
C SER A 252 -32.90 -13.32 -9.27
N GLU A 253 -32.59 -14.50 -8.74
CA GLU A 253 -33.56 -15.57 -8.40
C GLU A 253 -33.85 -15.65 -6.90
N ASN A 254 -33.74 -14.55 -6.15
CA ASN A 254 -33.91 -14.51 -4.69
C ASN A 254 -32.96 -15.48 -3.94
N GLN A 255 -31.79 -15.71 -4.51
CA GLN A 255 -30.71 -16.51 -3.92
C GLN A 255 -29.49 -15.63 -3.67
N THR A 256 -28.68 -16.05 -2.75
CA THR A 256 -27.38 -15.41 -2.41
C THR A 256 -26.28 -16.45 -2.51
N ILE A 257 -25.24 -16.10 -3.25
CA ILE A 257 -23.98 -16.88 -3.28
C ILE A 257 -23.13 -16.36 -2.15
N LEU A 258 -22.75 -17.25 -1.23
CA LEU A 258 -21.82 -16.98 -0.13
C LEU A 258 -20.47 -17.56 -0.49
N ARG A 259 -19.41 -16.77 -0.33
CA ARG A 259 -18.02 -17.22 -0.43
C ARG A 259 -17.48 -17.44 0.98
N ILE A 260 -17.15 -18.68 1.30
CA ILE A 260 -16.87 -19.13 2.68
C ILE A 260 -15.48 -19.74 2.75
N ILE A 261 -14.73 -19.39 3.79
CA ILE A 261 -13.40 -19.93 4.08
C ILE A 261 -13.54 -20.99 5.18
N GLY A 262 -13.08 -22.22 4.91
CA GLY A 262 -13.14 -23.33 5.87
C GLY A 262 -12.54 -24.62 5.33
N ASP A 263 -12.02 -25.45 6.23
CA ASP A 263 -11.32 -26.69 5.91
C ASP A 263 -12.25 -27.78 5.32
N ARG A 264 -13.55 -27.63 5.49
CA ARG A 264 -14.57 -28.60 5.04
C ARG A 264 -15.68 -27.87 4.28
N PRO A 265 -16.35 -28.57 3.34
CA PRO A 265 -17.51 -27.99 2.67
C PRO A 265 -18.57 -27.60 3.72
N PRO A 266 -18.97 -26.33 3.76
CA PRO A 266 -19.92 -25.83 4.78
C PRO A 266 -21.34 -26.35 4.57
N MET A 267 -21.67 -26.80 3.35
CA MET A 267 -23.00 -27.32 2.94
C MET A 267 -22.85 -28.37 1.85
N GLU A 268 -23.91 -29.17 1.61
CA GLU A 268 -23.91 -30.18 0.56
C GLU A 268 -23.76 -29.61 -0.86
N ASN A 269 -24.23 -28.39 -1.10
CA ASN A 269 -24.14 -27.70 -2.38
C ASN A 269 -22.87 -26.81 -2.50
N ALA A 270 -21.91 -26.98 -1.61
CA ALA A 270 -20.66 -26.22 -1.65
C ALA A 270 -19.79 -26.63 -2.83
N VAL A 271 -19.38 -25.66 -3.61
CA VAL A 271 -18.45 -25.83 -4.73
C VAL A 271 -17.12 -25.20 -4.35
N ARG A 272 -16.02 -25.97 -4.48
CA ARG A 272 -14.67 -25.47 -4.26
C ARG A 272 -14.29 -24.47 -5.35
N VAL A 273 -13.72 -23.33 -4.95
CA VAL A 273 -13.29 -22.29 -5.87
C VAL A 273 -11.86 -21.87 -5.57
N GLN A 274 -11.20 -21.26 -6.56
CA GLN A 274 -9.85 -20.74 -6.41
C GLN A 274 -9.84 -19.61 -5.37
N PRO A 275 -8.89 -19.61 -4.41
CA PRO A 275 -8.74 -18.55 -3.45
C PRO A 275 -8.27 -17.25 -4.11
N THR A 276 -8.69 -16.12 -3.55
CA THR A 276 -8.24 -14.78 -3.91
C THR A 276 -7.38 -14.19 -2.80
N LEU A 277 -6.68 -13.12 -3.10
CA LEU A 277 -5.91 -12.39 -2.10
C LEU A 277 -6.81 -11.81 -0.99
N GLU A 278 -8.08 -11.49 -1.31
CA GLU A 278 -9.08 -11.05 -0.32
C GLU A 278 -9.47 -12.18 0.63
N ASP A 279 -9.62 -13.41 0.13
CA ASP A 279 -9.87 -14.57 0.98
C ASP A 279 -8.72 -14.81 1.97
N LEU A 280 -7.47 -14.78 1.47
CA LEU A 280 -6.28 -14.93 2.32
C LEU A 280 -6.20 -13.82 3.36
N TYR A 281 -6.46 -12.58 2.97
CA TYR A 281 -6.49 -11.45 3.90
C TYR A 281 -7.53 -11.67 5.00
N LEU A 282 -8.76 -12.06 4.63
CA LEU A 282 -9.83 -12.30 5.59
C LEU A 282 -9.59 -13.55 6.43
N PHE A 283 -8.93 -14.56 5.90
CA PHE A 283 -8.50 -15.73 6.67
C PHE A 283 -7.66 -15.34 7.89
N TYR A 284 -6.71 -14.38 7.69
CA TYR A 284 -5.81 -13.92 8.77
C TYR A 284 -6.38 -12.80 9.65
N PHE A 285 -7.31 -11.97 9.14
CA PHE A 285 -7.71 -10.74 9.80
C PHE A 285 -9.19 -10.67 10.22
N LYS A 286 -10.06 -11.58 9.76
CA LYS A 286 -11.49 -11.56 10.12
C LYS A 286 -11.77 -12.07 11.56
N GLY A 287 -10.79 -12.65 12.23
CA GLY A 287 -10.86 -13.04 13.65
C GLY A 287 -10.48 -11.93 14.65
N GLY A 288 -10.24 -10.71 14.21
CA GLY A 288 -9.72 -9.61 15.04
C GLY A 288 -10.78 -8.61 15.52
N CYS A 289 -11.94 -9.08 16.00
CA CYS A 289 -12.71 -8.41 17.03
C CYS A 289 -12.36 -9.05 18.38
N GLU A 290 -11.08 -9.01 18.74
CA GLU A 290 -10.64 -9.37 20.10
C GLU A 290 -9.55 -8.40 20.56
N GLU A 291 -9.94 -7.67 21.63
CA GLU A 291 -9.23 -6.86 22.62
C GLU A 291 -8.77 -5.46 22.22
#